data_5da0131a9f35a01c547fd569596407cc
#
_entry.id   5da0131a9f35a01c547fd569596407cc
#
_cell.length_a   1.000
_cell.length_b   1.000
_cell.length_c   1.000
_cell.angle_alpha   90.00
_cell.angle_beta   90.00
_cell.angle_gamma   90.00
#
_symmetry.space_group_name_H-M   'P 1'
#
loop_
_entity.id
_entity.type
_entity.pdbx_description
1 polymer ?
#
loop_
_entity_poly.entity_id
_entity_poly.type
_entity_poly.pdbx_seq_one_letter_code
_entity_poly.pdbx_strand_id
1 'polypeptide(L)'
;MKKEKKIITNKRRSFIKKAGLLTLGAAGATVVKAPYVYAASNPIKWRLQTYSGAPLGAHVIKPQIEAFNKAAHGEMEIELYYADQLVPTDELFRAMQAGTIDAVQSDDATMGSPVDIQVFGGYFPFATRYSLDVPSLFKYYGLNEIWDEAYKEVKGVKWLST
;
A
#
# COMPACT_ATOMS: atom_id res chain seq x y z
N MET A 1 38.36 20.72 61.77
CA MET A 1 37.51 19.56 61.36
C MET A 1 37.62 19.39 59.85
N LYS A 2 38.44 18.43 59.38
CA LYS A 2 38.58 18.10 57.96
C LYS A 2 37.57 17.01 57.62
N LYS A 3 36.67 17.29 56.66
CA LYS A 3 35.74 16.31 56.12
C LYS A 3 36.45 15.50 55.04
N GLU A 4 36.62 14.19 55.24
CA GLU A 4 37.10 13.25 54.24
C GLU A 4 36.08 13.08 53.13
N LYS A 5 36.50 13.39 51.88
CA LYS A 5 35.77 13.02 50.69
C LYS A 5 36.06 11.55 50.35
N LYS A 6 35.04 10.71 50.55
CA LYS A 6 35.08 9.29 50.18
C LYS A 6 35.08 9.15 48.66
N ILE A 7 36.18 8.75 48.08
CA ILE A 7 36.36 8.54 46.64
C ILE A 7 35.70 7.20 46.23
N ILE A 8 34.51 7.30 45.65
CA ILE A 8 33.83 6.15 45.03
C ILE A 8 34.18 6.16 43.52
N THR A 9 35.42 5.78 43.21
CA THR A 9 35.85 5.55 41.86
C THR A 9 36.81 4.35 41.89
N ASN A 10 36.41 3.26 41.28
CA ASN A 10 37.32 2.31 40.61
C ASN A 10 36.74 0.91 40.34
N LYS A 11 35.54 0.58 40.84
CA LYS A 11 34.99 -0.75 40.52
C LYS A 11 34.41 -0.86 39.12
N ARG A 12 33.88 0.22 38.55
CA ARG A 12 33.32 0.21 37.18
C ARG A 12 34.38 0.20 36.08
N ARG A 13 35.52 0.88 36.30
CA ARG A 13 36.63 0.87 35.34
C ARG A 13 37.42 -0.47 35.30
N SER A 14 37.46 -1.21 36.40
CA SER A 14 38.11 -2.51 36.42
C SER A 14 37.29 -3.61 35.75
N PHE A 15 35.93 -3.47 35.76
CA PHE A 15 35.04 -4.40 35.09
C PHE A 15 35.18 -4.28 33.57
N ILE A 16 35.25 -3.04 33.05
CA ILE A 16 35.38 -2.78 31.60
C ILE A 16 36.74 -3.25 31.09
N LYS A 17 37.83 -3.11 31.88
CA LYS A 17 39.16 -3.62 31.50
C LYS A 17 39.23 -5.14 31.49
N LYS A 18 38.51 -5.86 32.36
CA LYS A 18 38.44 -7.32 32.37
C LYS A 18 37.54 -7.89 31.29
N ALA A 19 36.48 -7.18 30.89
CA ALA A 19 35.64 -7.59 29.77
C ALA A 19 36.33 -7.44 28.41
N GLY A 20 37.25 -6.45 28.27
CA GLY A 20 38.00 -6.22 27.04
C GLY A 20 39.12 -7.24 26.75
N LEU A 21 39.59 -8.00 27.75
CA LEU A 21 40.66 -8.99 27.55
C LEU A 21 40.14 -10.38 27.15
N LEU A 22 38.84 -10.62 27.23
CA LEU A 22 38.23 -11.91 26.86
C LEU A 22 37.80 -12.00 25.39
N THR A 23 37.95 -10.91 24.61
CA THR A 23 37.53 -10.85 23.21
C THR A 23 38.63 -11.12 22.17
N LEU A 24 39.87 -11.42 22.60
CA LEU A 24 41.00 -11.71 21.69
C LEU A 24 41.22 -13.20 21.41
N GLY A 25 40.33 -14.08 21.84
CA GLY A 25 40.50 -15.53 21.71
C GLY A 25 39.52 -16.26 20.78
N ALA A 26 38.69 -15.56 20.03
CA ALA A 26 37.69 -16.20 19.14
C ALA A 26 37.78 -15.71 17.69
N ALA A 27 38.96 -15.92 17.07
CA ALA A 27 39.09 -15.81 15.60
C ALA A 27 38.55 -17.13 14.97
N GLY A 28 37.24 -17.34 15.09
CA GLY A 28 36.53 -18.49 14.57
C GLY A 28 35.02 -18.28 14.58
N ALA A 29 34.55 -17.01 14.72
CA ALA A 29 33.16 -16.71 14.67
C ALA A 29 32.69 -16.90 13.21
N THR A 30 32.08 -18.05 12.92
CA THR A 30 31.17 -18.19 11.81
C THR A 30 30.21 -17.00 11.86
N VAL A 31 30.18 -16.22 10.78
CA VAL A 31 29.21 -15.15 10.62
C VAL A 31 27.84 -15.81 10.57
N VAL A 32 27.24 -16.01 11.73
CA VAL A 32 25.82 -16.34 11.82
C VAL A 32 25.12 -15.11 11.23
N LYS A 33 24.65 -15.22 9.97
CA LYS A 33 23.73 -14.25 9.41
C LYS A 33 22.56 -14.19 10.39
N ALA A 34 22.53 -13.15 11.21
CA ALA A 34 21.35 -12.88 12.02
C ALA A 34 20.15 -12.92 11.06
N PRO A 35 19.10 -13.69 11.38
CA PRO A 35 17.89 -13.62 10.58
C PRO A 35 17.51 -12.13 10.52
N TYR A 36 17.29 -11.65 9.33
CA TYR A 36 16.77 -10.29 9.11
C TYR A 36 15.45 -10.23 9.88
N VAL A 37 15.50 -9.69 11.08
CA VAL A 37 14.27 -9.35 11.80
C VAL A 37 13.74 -8.12 11.08
N TYR A 38 12.81 -8.34 10.17
CA TYR A 38 11.94 -7.26 9.73
C TYR A 38 11.31 -6.69 11.00
N ALA A 39 11.76 -5.51 11.41
CA ALA A 39 10.99 -4.74 12.36
C ALA A 39 9.63 -4.58 11.71
N ALA A 40 8.59 -5.11 12.33
CA ALA A 40 7.23 -4.98 11.85
C ALA A 40 6.91 -3.47 11.83
N SER A 41 7.17 -2.84 10.70
CA SER A 41 6.62 -1.52 10.42
C SER A 41 5.10 -1.70 10.45
N ASN A 42 4.39 -0.81 11.11
CA ASN A 42 2.94 -0.85 11.06
C ASN A 42 2.52 -0.96 9.59
N PRO A 43 1.72 -1.95 9.21
CA PRO A 43 1.33 -2.12 7.82
C PRO A 43 0.64 -0.86 7.32
N ILE A 44 0.92 -0.50 6.08
CA ILE A 44 0.15 0.55 5.39
C ILE A 44 -1.27 0.01 5.22
N LYS A 45 -2.25 0.70 5.78
CA LYS A 45 -3.66 0.30 5.67
C LYS A 45 -4.39 1.20 4.71
N TRP A 46 -5.03 0.60 3.72
CA TRP A 46 -5.89 1.29 2.76
C TRP A 46 -7.33 0.83 2.89
N ARG A 47 -8.23 1.80 2.89
CA ARG A 47 -9.68 1.57 2.75
C ARG A 47 -10.02 1.68 1.28
N LEU A 48 -10.39 0.57 0.68
CA LEU A 48 -10.81 0.51 -0.72
C LEU A 48 -12.32 0.31 -0.77
N GLN A 49 -13.05 1.24 -1.38
CA GLN A 49 -14.46 1.04 -1.67
C GLN A 49 -14.66 0.74 -3.15
N THR A 50 -15.41 -0.34 -3.42
CA THR A 50 -15.87 -0.66 -4.77
C THR A 50 -17.26 -0.11 -5.04
N TYR A 51 -17.56 0.20 -6.29
CA TYR A 51 -18.93 0.52 -6.72
C TYR A 51 -19.85 -0.72 -6.75
N SER A 52 -19.26 -1.90 -6.63
CA SER A 52 -20.00 -3.16 -6.72
C SER A 52 -20.70 -3.49 -5.41
N GLY A 53 -21.94 -3.92 -5.53
CA GLY A 53 -22.67 -4.49 -4.40
C GLY A 53 -22.08 -5.82 -3.91
N ALA A 54 -22.58 -6.29 -2.77
CA ALA A 54 -22.06 -7.49 -2.09
C ALA A 54 -21.93 -8.74 -2.98
N PRO A 55 -22.86 -9.09 -3.90
CA PRO A 55 -22.70 -10.29 -4.72
C PRO A 55 -21.45 -10.27 -5.59
N LEU A 56 -21.24 -9.20 -6.37
CA LEU A 56 -20.07 -9.06 -7.23
C LEU A 56 -18.81 -8.81 -6.40
N GLY A 57 -18.90 -7.95 -5.39
CA GLY A 57 -17.80 -7.62 -4.50
C GLY A 57 -17.25 -8.87 -3.79
N ALA A 58 -18.11 -9.73 -3.26
CA ALA A 58 -17.68 -10.92 -2.54
C ALA A 58 -17.08 -12.01 -3.43
N HIS A 59 -17.58 -12.17 -4.66
CA HIS A 59 -17.17 -13.27 -5.52
C HIS A 59 -16.04 -12.89 -6.49
N VAL A 60 -15.87 -11.62 -6.81
CA VAL A 60 -14.86 -11.17 -7.78
C VAL A 60 -13.78 -10.30 -7.12
N ILE A 61 -14.18 -9.25 -6.41
CA ILE A 61 -13.23 -8.26 -5.89
C ILE A 61 -12.50 -8.80 -4.65
N LYS A 62 -13.24 -9.35 -3.69
CA LYS A 62 -12.68 -9.85 -2.43
C LYS A 62 -11.56 -10.87 -2.62
N PRO A 63 -11.68 -11.91 -3.48
CA PRO A 63 -10.58 -12.85 -3.71
C PRO A 63 -9.30 -12.19 -4.24
N GLN A 64 -9.42 -11.13 -5.06
CA GLN A 64 -8.26 -10.39 -5.57
C GLN A 64 -7.57 -9.60 -4.45
N ILE A 65 -8.35 -8.94 -3.58
CA ILE A 65 -7.83 -8.22 -2.42
C ILE A 65 -7.16 -9.18 -1.42
N GLU A 66 -7.77 -10.33 -1.16
CA GLU A 66 -7.17 -11.36 -0.28
C GLU A 66 -5.85 -11.90 -0.85
N ALA A 67 -5.78 -12.12 -2.17
CA ALA A 67 -4.56 -12.53 -2.83
C ALA A 67 -3.47 -11.44 -2.72
N PHE A 68 -3.83 -10.18 -2.90
CA PHE A 68 -2.92 -9.05 -2.72
C PHE A 68 -2.42 -8.97 -1.27
N ASN A 69 -3.31 -8.97 -0.29
CA ASN A 69 -2.95 -8.89 1.13
C ASN A 69 -2.01 -10.04 1.55
N LYS A 70 -2.25 -11.23 1.02
CA LYS A 70 -1.35 -12.37 1.22
C LYS A 70 0.02 -12.15 0.58
N ALA A 71 0.08 -11.60 -0.62
CA ALA A 71 1.32 -11.32 -1.33
C ALA A 71 2.11 -10.15 -0.71
N ALA A 72 1.43 -9.22 -0.05
CA ALA A 72 2.04 -8.08 0.62
C ALA A 72 2.76 -8.45 1.94
N HIS A 73 2.66 -9.70 2.42
CA HIS A 73 3.36 -10.22 3.60
C HIS A 73 3.28 -9.33 4.86
N GLY A 74 2.18 -8.58 5.02
CA GLY A 74 1.97 -7.67 6.15
C GLY A 74 2.62 -6.29 6.01
N GLU A 75 3.24 -5.97 4.88
CA GLU A 75 3.73 -4.62 4.60
C GLU A 75 2.59 -3.65 4.26
N MET A 76 1.55 -4.17 3.63
CA MET A 76 0.35 -3.44 3.26
C MET A 76 -0.89 -4.30 3.45
N GLU A 77 -2.00 -3.68 3.84
CA GLU A 77 -3.32 -4.30 4.00
C GLU A 77 -4.38 -3.44 3.34
N ILE A 78 -5.21 -4.03 2.49
CA ILE A 78 -6.36 -3.39 1.90
C ILE A 78 -7.62 -3.92 2.57
N GLU A 79 -8.40 -3.03 3.18
CA GLU A 79 -9.74 -3.30 3.69
C GLU A 79 -10.76 -3.00 2.58
N LEU A 80 -11.54 -4.02 2.20
CA LEU A 80 -12.56 -3.89 1.15
C LEU A 80 -13.90 -3.50 1.73
N TYR A 81 -14.47 -2.45 1.15
CA TYR A 81 -15.84 -1.99 1.38
C TYR A 81 -16.65 -2.07 0.09
N TYR A 82 -17.90 -2.50 0.19
CA TYR A 82 -18.81 -2.58 -0.95
C TYR A 82 -19.50 -1.24 -1.22
N ALA A 83 -20.28 -1.18 -2.29
CA ALA A 83 -21.03 0.02 -2.66
C ALA A 83 -21.77 0.61 -1.46
N ASP A 84 -21.69 1.93 -1.33
CA ASP A 84 -22.40 2.74 -0.34
C ASP A 84 -22.09 2.44 1.15
N GLN A 85 -21.00 1.71 1.45
CA GLN A 85 -20.65 1.40 2.84
C GLN A 85 -19.90 2.51 3.57
N LEU A 86 -19.03 3.23 2.89
CA LEU A 86 -18.30 4.36 3.48
C LEU A 86 -18.86 5.70 3.00
N VAL A 87 -19.06 5.80 1.68
CA VAL A 87 -19.62 6.98 1.02
C VAL A 87 -20.55 6.53 -0.11
N PRO A 88 -21.52 7.37 -0.55
CA PRO A 88 -22.31 7.12 -1.75
C PRO A 88 -21.42 6.89 -2.96
N THR A 89 -21.84 5.98 -3.84
CA THR A 89 -21.03 5.54 -4.98
C THR A 89 -20.66 6.69 -5.95
N ASP A 90 -21.55 7.65 -6.16
CA ASP A 90 -21.33 8.83 -6.98
C ASP A 90 -20.40 9.88 -6.33
N GLU A 91 -20.10 9.75 -5.05
CA GLU A 91 -19.17 10.61 -4.31
C GLU A 91 -17.78 9.98 -4.13
N LEU A 92 -17.54 8.78 -4.64
CA LEU A 92 -16.30 8.03 -4.46
C LEU A 92 -15.06 8.84 -4.87
N PHE A 93 -15.12 9.51 -6.02
CA PHE A 93 -14.00 10.30 -6.52
C PHE A 93 -13.62 11.44 -5.56
N ARG A 94 -14.61 12.19 -5.10
CA ARG A 94 -14.41 13.30 -4.15
C ARG A 94 -13.90 12.79 -2.80
N ALA A 95 -14.43 11.68 -2.32
CA ALA A 95 -14.00 11.07 -1.07
C ALA A 95 -12.53 10.62 -1.13
N MET A 96 -12.09 10.06 -2.26
CA MET A 96 -10.69 9.72 -2.49
C MET A 96 -9.79 10.97 -2.55
N GLN A 97 -10.19 12.02 -3.28
CA GLN A 97 -9.45 13.28 -3.30
C GLN A 97 -9.33 13.94 -1.92
N ALA A 98 -10.35 13.80 -1.09
CA ALA A 98 -10.37 14.33 0.27
C ALA A 98 -9.61 13.44 1.28
N GLY A 99 -9.15 12.25 0.87
CA GLY A 99 -8.49 11.28 1.75
C GLY A 99 -9.43 10.58 2.74
N THR A 100 -10.74 10.64 2.51
CA THR A 100 -11.72 9.90 3.30
C THR A 100 -11.63 8.40 3.05
N ILE A 101 -11.33 8.03 1.82
CA ILE A 101 -10.97 6.67 1.38
C ILE A 101 -9.64 6.72 0.65
N ASP A 102 -8.91 5.62 0.67
CA ASP A 102 -7.54 5.58 0.16
C ASP A 102 -7.47 5.04 -1.27
N ALA A 103 -8.44 4.22 -1.66
CA ALA A 103 -8.56 3.67 -3.01
C ALA A 103 -10.02 3.44 -3.41
N VAL A 104 -10.26 3.46 -4.70
CA VAL A 104 -11.55 3.17 -5.33
C VAL A 104 -11.37 2.14 -6.43
N GLN A 105 -12.24 1.15 -6.45
CA GLN A 105 -12.40 0.25 -7.59
C GLN A 105 -13.76 0.54 -8.22
N SER A 106 -13.75 1.25 -9.34
CA SER A 106 -14.96 1.67 -10.07
C SER A 106 -14.62 1.96 -11.52
N ASP A 107 -15.64 2.18 -12.32
CA ASP A 107 -15.48 2.89 -13.58
C ASP A 107 -15.58 4.42 -13.34
N ASP A 108 -14.96 5.18 -14.23
CA ASP A 108 -14.85 6.63 -14.09
C ASP A 108 -16.22 7.34 -14.04
N ALA A 109 -17.20 6.85 -14.79
CA ALA A 109 -18.54 7.46 -14.84
C ALA A 109 -19.31 7.24 -13.54
N THR A 110 -19.26 6.02 -12.99
CA THR A 110 -20.00 5.64 -11.78
C THR A 110 -19.44 6.33 -10.53
N MET A 111 -18.14 6.55 -10.45
CA MET A 111 -17.53 7.20 -9.28
C MET A 111 -17.58 8.74 -9.28
N GLY A 112 -18.18 9.36 -10.30
CA GLY A 112 -18.25 10.82 -10.42
C GLY A 112 -16.91 11.48 -10.77
N SER A 113 -16.05 10.80 -11.53
CA SER A 113 -14.78 11.35 -12.01
C SER A 113 -15.03 12.57 -12.91
N PRO A 114 -14.28 13.68 -12.74
CA PRO A 114 -14.37 14.84 -13.62
C PRO A 114 -13.57 14.69 -14.93
N VAL A 115 -12.96 13.53 -15.18
CA VAL A 115 -12.07 13.32 -16.32
C VAL A 115 -12.88 12.97 -17.56
N ASP A 116 -12.84 13.82 -18.60
CA ASP A 116 -13.69 13.68 -19.79
C ASP A 116 -13.45 12.40 -20.60
N ILE A 117 -12.25 11.83 -20.51
CA ILE A 117 -11.87 10.62 -21.24
C ILE A 117 -12.69 9.39 -20.83
N GLN A 118 -13.34 9.43 -19.68
CA GLN A 118 -14.15 8.32 -19.13
C GLN A 118 -15.14 7.74 -20.14
N VAL A 119 -15.70 8.57 -21.02
CA VAL A 119 -16.67 8.15 -22.04
C VAL A 119 -16.11 7.09 -22.99
N PHE A 120 -14.80 7.07 -23.16
CA PHE A 120 -14.12 6.14 -24.08
C PHE A 120 -13.68 4.84 -23.40
N GLY A 121 -13.73 4.75 -22.08
CA GLY A 121 -13.18 3.64 -21.29
C GLY A 121 -14.02 2.37 -21.25
N GLY A 122 -15.28 2.42 -21.67
CA GLY A 122 -16.14 1.24 -21.61
C GLY A 122 -17.57 1.47 -22.10
N TYR A 123 -17.93 2.72 -22.30
CA TYR A 123 -19.31 3.10 -22.65
C TYR A 123 -19.50 3.51 -24.10
N PHE A 124 -18.43 3.43 -24.92
CA PHE A 124 -18.57 3.76 -26.34
C PHE A 124 -19.26 2.59 -27.05
N PRO A 125 -20.50 2.74 -27.53
CA PRO A 125 -21.25 1.65 -28.13
C PRO A 125 -20.50 1.09 -29.33
N PHE A 126 -20.41 -0.25 -29.41
CA PHE A 126 -19.79 -0.98 -30.53
C PHE A 126 -18.29 -0.71 -30.72
N ALA A 127 -17.59 -0.12 -29.75
CA ALA A 127 -16.15 0.13 -29.83
C ALA A 127 -15.33 -1.16 -29.91
N THR A 128 -15.80 -2.20 -29.24
CA THR A 128 -15.14 -3.52 -29.24
C THR A 128 -16.13 -4.62 -29.59
N ARG A 129 -15.61 -5.67 -30.20
CA ARG A 129 -16.40 -6.85 -30.56
C ARG A 129 -16.55 -7.82 -29.40
N TYR A 130 -15.49 -7.94 -28.59
CA TYR A 130 -15.44 -8.84 -27.45
C TYR A 130 -15.01 -8.09 -26.19
N SER A 131 -15.47 -8.54 -25.03
CA SER A 131 -15.09 -7.96 -23.74
C SER A 131 -13.58 -8.04 -23.46
N LEU A 132 -12.88 -9.03 -24.03
CA LEU A 132 -11.42 -9.18 -23.93
C LEU A 132 -10.64 -8.17 -24.79
N ASP A 133 -11.29 -7.49 -25.71
CA ASP A 133 -10.64 -6.45 -26.52
C ASP A 133 -10.28 -5.23 -25.67
N VAL A 134 -11.11 -4.89 -24.68
CA VAL A 134 -10.89 -3.71 -23.80
C VAL A 134 -9.57 -3.81 -23.03
N PRO A 135 -9.28 -4.86 -22.26
CA PRO A 135 -7.97 -5.02 -21.62
C PRO A 135 -6.80 -4.99 -22.61
N SER A 136 -7.01 -5.51 -23.82
CA SER A 136 -5.98 -5.49 -24.87
C SER A 136 -5.70 -4.07 -25.35
N LEU A 137 -6.73 -3.22 -25.52
CA LEU A 137 -6.58 -1.82 -25.88
C LEU A 137 -5.78 -1.05 -24.82
N PHE A 138 -6.06 -1.27 -23.54
CA PHE A 138 -5.30 -0.67 -22.46
C PHE A 138 -3.84 -1.12 -22.44
N LYS A 139 -3.60 -2.44 -22.56
CA LYS A 139 -2.27 -3.01 -22.38
C LYS A 139 -1.34 -2.86 -23.60
N TYR A 140 -1.87 -2.90 -24.83
CA TYR A 140 -1.06 -3.02 -26.04
C TYR A 140 -1.27 -1.89 -27.05
N TYR A 141 -2.31 -1.09 -26.91
CA TYR A 141 -2.70 -0.08 -27.91
C TYR A 141 -2.71 1.35 -27.39
N GLY A 142 -2.07 1.59 -26.22
CA GLY A 142 -1.78 2.94 -25.75
C GLY A 142 -2.89 3.58 -24.93
N LEU A 143 -3.98 2.89 -24.57
CA LEU A 143 -5.01 3.49 -23.72
C LEU A 143 -4.52 3.76 -22.30
N ASN A 144 -3.61 2.95 -21.76
CA ASN A 144 -3.02 3.21 -20.45
C ASN A 144 -2.32 4.57 -20.40
N GLU A 145 -1.54 4.88 -21.42
CA GLU A 145 -0.80 6.14 -21.52
C GLU A 145 -1.73 7.33 -21.62
N ILE A 146 -2.84 7.20 -22.34
CA ILE A 146 -3.85 8.25 -22.49
C ILE A 146 -4.57 8.53 -21.16
N TRP A 147 -4.94 7.46 -20.42
CA TRP A 147 -5.53 7.59 -19.08
C TRP A 147 -4.53 8.19 -18.08
N ASP A 148 -3.30 7.69 -18.06
CA ASP A 148 -2.25 8.25 -17.22
C ASP A 148 -2.05 9.76 -17.49
N GLU A 149 -2.07 10.19 -18.74
CA GLU A 149 -1.95 11.61 -19.11
C GLU A 149 -3.14 12.43 -18.61
N ALA A 150 -4.36 11.94 -18.85
CA ALA A 150 -5.58 12.63 -18.41
C ALA A 150 -5.64 12.77 -16.87
N TYR A 151 -5.19 11.76 -16.13
CA TYR A 151 -5.19 11.80 -14.66
C TYR A 151 -4.02 12.60 -14.06
N LYS A 152 -2.96 12.94 -14.82
CA LYS A 152 -1.90 13.83 -14.32
C LYS A 152 -2.39 15.23 -13.94
N GLU A 153 -3.43 15.70 -14.58
CA GLU A 153 -4.04 16.99 -14.27
C GLU A 153 -4.88 16.96 -12.99
N VAL A 154 -5.22 15.76 -12.53
CA VAL A 154 -6.04 15.57 -11.33
C VAL A 154 -5.16 15.46 -10.09
N LYS A 155 -5.20 16.48 -9.25
CA LYS A 155 -4.39 16.52 -8.02
C LYS A 155 -4.85 15.46 -7.01
N GLY A 156 -3.87 14.77 -6.42
CA GLY A 156 -4.11 13.86 -5.30
C GLY A 156 -4.68 12.49 -5.69
N VAL A 157 -4.78 12.19 -6.99
CA VAL A 157 -5.28 10.92 -7.49
C VAL A 157 -4.27 10.28 -8.42
N LYS A 158 -4.08 8.98 -8.31
CA LYS A 158 -3.32 8.16 -9.25
C LYS A 158 -4.25 7.11 -9.85
N TRP A 159 -4.34 7.11 -11.16
CA TRP A 159 -5.03 6.05 -11.88
C TRP A 159 -4.15 4.80 -12.00
N LEU A 160 -4.76 3.63 -11.82
CA LEU A 160 -4.11 2.33 -11.98
C LEU A 160 -4.97 1.48 -12.91
N SER A 161 -4.38 0.94 -13.96
CA SER A 161 -5.09 0.01 -14.83
C SER A 161 -5.31 -1.33 -14.11
N THR A 162 -6.43 -1.93 -14.35
CA THR A 162 -6.80 -3.25 -13.83
C THR A 162 -6.63 -4.33 -14.90
#